data_01a1c3ab57bb12cd4e67be2a7567fb78
#
_entry.id   01a1c3ab57bb12cd4e67be2a7567fb78
#
_cell.length_a   1.000
_cell.length_b   1.000
_cell.length_c   1.000
_cell.angle_alpha   90.00
_cell.angle_beta   90.00
_cell.angle_gamma   90.00
#
_symmetry.space_group_name_H-M   'P 1'
#
loop_
_entity.id
_entity.type
_entity.pdbx_description
1 polymer ?
#
loop_
_entity_poly.entity_id
_entity_poly.type
_entity_poly.pdbx_seq_one_letter_code
_entity_poly.pdbx_strand_id
1 'polypeptide(L)'
;KLLMELLRPETFEFQGFIVVSASDVTEQQVLSSIEQDLVEKESITNRDRFEELQEKLRTVLQLAEMTVSLTGIQGEQIWTINSGEDAGQDSFDWSTTRRHRSELEGSIYERAINQGGHLVIEDLSKVRKRTKIEDRLIEQGVKSIIVEPLYDQDVPVGILELRAVNVGDLNSMNAMKLWEVVSLFSSAVKRRIDDFTNSVQTIIKEKCTAIHPSIEWRFRDAALNLLDRQRSGETVTEMEEIVFREVYPLYGQSDIRGSSAAQNKAVQTDLYDQLSLTKEIVTLAYDLKPM
;
A
#
# COMPACT_ATOMS: atom_id res chain seq x y z
N LYS A 1 49.77 -1.85 -14.60
CA LYS A 1 51.19 -1.85 -14.25
C LYS A 1 52.08 -2.15 -15.46
N LEU A 2 51.86 -3.24 -16.20
CA LEU A 2 52.65 -3.61 -17.37
C LEU A 2 52.72 -2.57 -18.50
N LEU A 3 51.57 -1.85 -18.72
CA LEU A 3 51.50 -0.78 -19.72
C LEU A 3 52.31 0.46 -19.32
N MET A 4 52.38 0.80 -18.04
CA MET A 4 53.18 1.89 -17.51
C MET A 4 54.68 1.63 -17.52
N GLU A 5 55.09 0.35 -17.51
CA GLU A 5 56.51 -0.06 -17.65
C GLU A 5 56.98 -0.04 -19.11
N LEU A 6 56.04 -0.33 -20.05
CA LEU A 6 56.32 -0.34 -21.50
C LEU A 6 56.20 1.04 -22.14
N LEU A 7 55.29 1.88 -21.67
CA LEU A 7 55.00 3.22 -22.15
C LEU A 7 55.43 4.24 -21.11
N ARG A 8 56.70 4.65 -21.14
CA ARG A 8 57.22 5.66 -20.23
C ARG A 8 56.58 7.02 -20.59
N PRO A 9 55.94 7.73 -19.65
CA PRO A 9 55.29 9.03 -19.93
C PRO A 9 56.24 10.05 -20.56
N GLU A 10 57.52 9.97 -20.23
CA GLU A 10 58.57 10.89 -20.72
C GLU A 10 58.89 10.68 -22.23
N THR A 11 58.43 9.59 -22.83
CA THR A 11 58.66 9.30 -24.26
C THR A 11 57.55 9.86 -25.17
N PHE A 12 56.53 10.47 -24.59
CA PHE A 12 55.41 11.03 -25.35
C PHE A 12 55.40 12.56 -25.25
N GLU A 13 55.36 13.21 -26.38
CA GLU A 13 55.10 14.64 -26.49
C GLU A 13 53.67 14.85 -26.99
N PHE A 14 52.83 15.47 -26.12
CA PHE A 14 51.43 15.77 -26.47
C PHE A 14 51.36 17.17 -27.03
N GLN A 15 51.00 17.29 -28.31
CA GLN A 15 50.73 18.60 -28.95
C GLN A 15 49.24 18.83 -29.03
N GLY A 16 48.77 19.87 -28.35
CA GLY A 16 47.35 20.26 -28.33
C GLY A 16 46.92 20.64 -26.91
N PHE A 17 45.58 20.74 -26.73
CA PHE A 17 44.99 20.95 -25.43
C PHE A 17 43.91 19.90 -25.19
N ILE A 18 43.80 19.48 -23.95
CA ILE A 18 42.82 18.53 -23.48
C ILE A 18 41.74 19.36 -22.72
N VAL A 19 40.49 19.23 -23.14
CA VAL A 19 39.35 19.76 -22.36
C VAL A 19 38.90 18.63 -21.42
N VAL A 20 39.05 18.87 -20.13
CA VAL A 20 38.55 17.96 -19.11
C VAL A 20 37.31 18.61 -18.50
N SER A 21 36.17 17.94 -18.59
CA SER A 21 34.97 18.31 -17.87
C SER A 21 34.74 17.32 -16.73
N ALA A 22 34.45 17.80 -15.55
CA ALA A 22 34.01 16.98 -14.43
C ALA A 22 32.58 17.39 -14.07
N SER A 23 31.70 16.42 -13.95
CA SER A 23 30.35 16.61 -13.44
C SER A 23 30.15 15.73 -12.22
N ASP A 24 29.51 16.29 -11.19
CA ASP A 24 29.05 15.49 -10.06
C ASP A 24 27.80 14.71 -10.47
N VAL A 25 27.93 13.38 -10.48
CA VAL A 25 26.85 12.45 -10.84
C VAL A 25 26.34 11.67 -9.62
N THR A 26 26.78 12.04 -8.42
CA THR A 26 26.46 11.32 -7.18
C THR A 26 24.96 11.23 -6.98
N GLU A 27 24.23 12.32 -7.14
CA GLU A 27 22.76 12.36 -6.97
C GLU A 27 22.07 11.41 -7.97
N GLN A 28 22.47 11.45 -9.24
CA GLN A 28 21.91 10.57 -10.29
C GLN A 28 22.21 9.09 -10.02
N GLN A 29 23.41 8.75 -9.56
CA GLN A 29 23.77 7.38 -9.23
C GLN A 29 22.97 6.87 -8.03
N VAL A 30 22.74 7.71 -7.01
CA VAL A 30 21.94 7.33 -5.84
C VAL A 30 20.48 7.16 -6.23
N LEU A 31 19.92 8.07 -7.05
CA LEU A 31 18.55 7.93 -7.58
C LEU A 31 18.38 6.63 -8.37
N SER A 32 19.30 6.31 -9.28
CA SER A 32 19.26 5.04 -10.01
C SER A 32 19.38 3.82 -9.10
N SER A 33 20.12 3.92 -7.99
CA SER A 33 20.17 2.87 -6.98
C SER A 33 18.86 2.73 -6.21
N ILE A 34 18.18 3.83 -5.89
CA ILE A 34 16.83 3.82 -5.29
C ILE A 34 15.83 3.16 -6.25
N GLU A 35 15.92 3.48 -7.55
CA GLU A 35 15.08 2.86 -8.59
C GLU A 35 15.23 1.34 -8.61
N GLN A 36 16.48 0.85 -8.57
CA GLN A 36 16.77 -0.60 -8.52
C GLN A 36 16.22 -1.24 -7.25
N ASP A 37 16.44 -0.63 -6.09
CA ASP A 37 15.93 -1.16 -4.83
C ASP A 37 14.40 -1.26 -4.83
N LEU A 38 13.71 -0.22 -5.29
CA LEU A 38 12.23 -0.19 -5.31
C LEU A 38 11.60 -1.21 -6.27
N VAL A 39 12.36 -1.73 -7.24
CA VAL A 39 11.92 -2.84 -8.09
C VAL A 39 11.94 -4.17 -7.35
N GLU A 40 12.83 -4.34 -6.37
CA GLU A 40 12.91 -5.57 -5.58
C GLU A 40 11.68 -5.77 -4.67
N LYS A 41 11.27 -7.03 -4.52
CA LYS A 41 9.99 -7.38 -3.87
C LYS A 41 9.93 -7.02 -2.38
N GLU A 42 11.07 -7.08 -1.67
CA GLU A 42 11.13 -6.88 -0.21
C GLU A 42 11.71 -5.53 0.21
N SER A 43 11.98 -4.63 -0.75
CA SER A 43 12.68 -3.37 -0.50
C SER A 43 11.99 -2.46 0.52
N ILE A 44 10.66 -2.41 0.49
CA ILE A 44 9.87 -1.56 1.39
C ILE A 44 9.35 -2.28 2.64
N THR A 45 9.48 -3.60 2.72
CA THR A 45 8.94 -4.41 3.84
C THR A 45 10.02 -4.96 4.76
N ASN A 46 11.23 -5.18 4.24
CA ASN A 46 12.37 -5.56 5.05
C ASN A 46 12.96 -4.32 5.70
N ARG A 47 13.16 -4.36 7.02
CA ARG A 47 13.64 -3.23 7.80
C ARG A 47 15.02 -2.75 7.35
N ASP A 48 15.98 -3.66 7.24
CA ASP A 48 17.37 -3.31 6.89
C ASP A 48 17.43 -2.66 5.50
N ARG A 49 16.70 -3.20 4.53
CA ARG A 49 16.62 -2.63 3.17
C ARG A 49 15.91 -1.27 3.15
N PHE A 50 14.91 -1.08 3.99
CA PHE A 50 14.24 0.21 4.09
C PHE A 50 15.13 1.26 4.74
N GLU A 51 15.95 0.88 5.71
CA GLU A 51 16.98 1.76 6.30
C GLU A 51 18.03 2.16 5.26
N GLU A 52 18.52 1.21 4.43
CA GLU A 52 19.40 1.53 3.31
C GLU A 52 18.75 2.51 2.31
N LEU A 53 17.46 2.32 2.02
CA LEU A 53 16.69 3.21 1.17
C LEU A 53 16.55 4.61 1.78
N GLN A 54 16.32 4.69 3.10
CA GLN A 54 16.29 5.94 3.85
C GLN A 54 17.64 6.67 3.79
N GLU A 55 18.76 5.97 3.96
CA GLU A 55 20.11 6.56 3.83
C GLU A 55 20.37 7.12 2.42
N LYS A 56 19.92 6.42 1.39
CA LYS A 56 20.00 6.93 0.01
C LYS A 56 19.17 8.20 -0.17
N LEU A 57 17.95 8.25 0.37
CA LEU A 57 17.12 9.46 0.35
C LEU A 57 17.76 10.60 1.14
N ARG A 58 18.36 10.33 2.31
CA ARG A 58 19.14 11.33 3.08
C ARG A 58 20.27 11.93 2.25
N THR A 59 20.96 11.09 1.48
CA THR A 59 22.03 11.52 0.59
C THR A 59 21.53 12.43 -0.54
N VAL A 60 20.44 12.04 -1.22
CA VAL A 60 19.83 12.81 -2.32
C VAL A 60 19.32 14.17 -1.82
N LEU A 61 18.67 14.18 -0.66
CA LEU A 61 18.09 15.39 -0.06
C LEU A 61 19.11 16.20 0.74
N GLN A 62 20.30 15.64 1.00
CA GLN A 62 21.36 16.23 1.82
C GLN A 62 20.91 16.54 3.27
N LEU A 63 20.11 15.63 3.85
CA LEU A 63 19.52 15.76 5.18
C LEU A 63 19.84 14.53 6.03
N ALA A 64 20.82 14.65 6.93
CA ALA A 64 21.29 13.56 7.78
C ALA A 64 20.24 13.09 8.82
N GLU A 65 19.47 14.04 9.37
CA GLU A 65 18.49 13.79 10.45
C GLU A 65 17.05 13.75 9.91
N MET A 66 16.86 13.09 8.80
CA MET A 66 15.53 12.90 8.21
C MET A 66 15.07 11.48 8.43
N THR A 67 13.80 11.30 8.77
CA THR A 67 13.15 9.99 8.84
C THR A 67 12.12 9.82 7.73
N VAL A 68 11.99 8.59 7.24
CA VAL A 68 11.04 8.22 6.20
C VAL A 68 10.02 7.24 6.77
N SER A 69 8.75 7.45 6.45
CA SER A 69 7.68 6.52 6.77
C SER A 69 6.86 6.23 5.53
N LEU A 70 6.42 5.00 5.39
CA LEU A 70 5.65 4.54 4.25
C LEU A 70 4.37 3.85 4.72
N THR A 71 3.24 4.38 4.27
CA THR A 71 1.91 3.92 4.64
C THR A 71 1.19 3.38 3.42
N GLY A 72 0.49 2.25 3.57
CA GLY A 72 -0.41 1.71 2.56
C GLY A 72 -1.86 2.11 2.83
N ILE A 73 -2.63 2.33 1.76
CA ILE A 73 -4.06 2.65 1.80
C ILE A 73 -4.79 1.65 0.90
N GLN A 74 -5.82 1.00 1.44
CA GLN A 74 -6.72 0.13 0.66
C GLN A 74 -8.17 0.35 1.10
N GLY A 75 -8.94 1.05 0.26
CA GLY A 75 -10.29 1.47 0.61
C GLY A 75 -10.29 2.35 1.85
N GLU A 76 -11.02 1.94 2.89
CA GLU A 76 -11.10 2.66 4.15
C GLU A 76 -10.02 2.25 5.18
N GLN A 77 -9.11 1.35 4.81
CA GLN A 77 -8.07 0.87 5.72
C GLN A 77 -6.71 1.47 5.41
N ILE A 78 -5.97 1.77 6.45
CA ILE A 78 -4.62 2.31 6.41
C ILE A 78 -3.73 1.48 7.33
N TRP A 79 -2.49 1.23 6.91
CA TRP A 79 -1.48 0.57 7.75
C TRP A 79 -0.08 1.05 7.40
N THR A 80 0.82 1.06 8.38
CA THR A 80 2.23 1.34 8.13
C THR A 80 2.88 0.15 7.46
N ILE A 81 3.59 0.40 6.36
CA ILE A 81 4.41 -0.61 5.69
C ILE A 81 5.77 -0.66 6.36
N ASN A 82 6.38 0.52 6.57
CA ASN A 82 7.65 0.66 7.26
C ASN A 82 7.84 2.08 7.79
N SER A 83 8.68 2.22 8.82
CA SER A 83 9.10 3.51 9.37
C SER A 83 10.55 3.39 9.85
N GLY A 84 11.37 4.44 9.66
CA GLY A 84 12.76 4.45 10.11
C GLY A 84 12.89 4.35 11.65
N GLU A 85 14.07 3.94 12.13
CA GLU A 85 14.35 3.65 13.56
C GLU A 85 14.05 4.80 14.53
N ASP A 86 14.19 6.04 14.06
CA ASP A 86 13.98 7.25 14.87
C ASP A 86 12.50 7.67 15.01
N ALA A 87 11.58 6.97 14.37
CA ALA A 87 10.17 7.08 14.69
C ALA A 87 9.97 6.43 16.06
N GLY A 88 10.12 7.21 17.14
CA GLY A 88 10.10 6.74 18.52
C GLY A 88 8.96 5.79 18.83
N GLN A 89 9.12 4.93 19.84
CA GLN A 89 8.16 3.87 20.23
C GLN A 89 6.72 4.38 20.46
N ASP A 90 6.55 5.71 20.59
CA ASP A 90 5.27 6.42 20.65
C ASP A 90 4.90 7.13 19.35
N SER A 91 5.70 6.99 18.27
CA SER A 91 5.22 7.42 16.96
C SER A 91 3.89 6.75 16.75
N PHE A 92 2.97 7.45 16.15
CA PHE A 92 1.69 6.93 15.72
C PHE A 92 2.00 5.54 15.15
N ASP A 93 2.05 4.55 16.05
CA ASP A 93 2.55 3.22 15.73
C ASP A 93 1.50 2.54 14.86
N TRP A 94 1.63 2.79 13.57
CA TRP A 94 0.87 2.12 12.55
C TRP A 94 1.32 0.65 12.41
N SER A 95 2.37 0.25 13.14
CA SER A 95 3.12 -0.98 12.88
C SER A 95 2.35 -2.26 13.15
N THR A 96 1.26 -2.20 13.91
CA THR A 96 0.49 -3.40 14.29
C THR A 96 -1.01 -3.24 14.17
N THR A 97 -1.53 -2.02 13.98
CA THR A 97 -2.97 -1.80 14.01
C THR A 97 -3.45 -1.19 12.69
N ARG A 98 -4.32 -1.90 12.00
CA ARG A 98 -5.08 -1.29 10.91
C ARG A 98 -5.95 -0.19 11.48
N ARG A 99 -5.91 0.95 10.83
CA ARG A 99 -6.71 2.11 11.19
C ARG A 99 -7.70 2.43 10.08
N HIS A 100 -8.76 3.10 10.45
CA HIS A 100 -9.73 3.57 9.50
C HIS A 100 -9.28 4.91 8.90
N ARG A 101 -9.49 5.10 7.60
CA ARG A 101 -9.12 6.34 6.89
C ARG A 101 -9.76 7.59 7.50
N SER A 102 -10.94 7.46 8.12
CA SER A 102 -11.60 8.56 8.84
C SER A 102 -10.75 9.13 9.99
N GLU A 103 -9.76 8.40 10.51
CA GLU A 103 -8.85 8.93 11.53
C GLU A 103 -7.92 10.02 11.00
N LEU A 104 -7.75 10.11 9.67
CA LEU A 104 -6.99 11.17 9.01
C LEU A 104 -7.79 12.46 8.80
N GLU A 105 -9.09 12.47 9.11
CA GLU A 105 -9.98 13.58 8.84
C GLU A 105 -9.47 14.89 9.43
N GLY A 106 -9.39 15.94 8.60
CA GLY A 106 -8.87 17.26 8.95
C GLY A 106 -7.35 17.36 9.05
N SER A 107 -6.61 16.26 9.01
CA SER A 107 -5.15 16.24 9.14
C SER A 107 -4.42 16.70 7.86
N ILE A 108 -3.10 16.88 7.99
CA ILE A 108 -2.20 17.14 6.84
C ILE A 108 -2.24 16.02 5.82
N TYR A 109 -2.45 14.78 6.23
CA TYR A 109 -2.51 13.63 5.33
C TYR A 109 -3.76 13.66 4.46
N GLU A 110 -4.93 13.90 5.05
CA GLU A 110 -6.16 14.05 4.27
C GLU A 110 -6.07 15.23 3.31
N ARG A 111 -5.48 16.36 3.76
CA ARG A 111 -5.28 17.52 2.89
C ARG A 111 -4.39 17.20 1.70
N ALA A 112 -3.29 16.47 1.90
CA ALA A 112 -2.40 16.06 0.82
C ALA A 112 -3.14 15.14 -0.18
N ILE A 113 -3.87 14.14 0.29
CA ILE A 113 -4.66 13.24 -0.56
C ILE A 113 -5.71 14.01 -1.36
N ASN A 114 -6.43 14.93 -0.73
CA ASN A 114 -7.51 15.69 -1.37
C ASN A 114 -6.98 16.72 -2.38
N GLN A 115 -5.73 17.22 -2.20
CA GLN A 115 -5.06 18.10 -3.15
C GLN A 115 -4.52 17.35 -4.37
N GLY A 116 -4.36 16.04 -4.27
CA GLY A 116 -3.81 15.23 -5.34
C GLY A 116 -2.31 15.42 -5.59
N GLY A 117 -1.56 15.93 -4.61
CA GLY A 117 -0.13 16.19 -4.73
C GLY A 117 0.55 16.39 -3.39
N HIS A 118 1.87 16.58 -3.43
CA HIS A 118 2.66 16.74 -2.23
C HIS A 118 2.22 17.95 -1.39
N LEU A 119 2.27 17.77 -0.07
CA LEU A 119 2.09 18.83 0.91
C LEU A 119 3.41 19.07 1.64
N VAL A 120 3.99 20.25 1.46
CA VAL A 120 5.22 20.66 2.14
C VAL A 120 4.87 21.59 3.29
N ILE A 121 5.35 21.27 4.48
CA ILE A 121 5.20 22.11 5.67
C ILE A 121 6.60 22.35 6.26
N GLU A 122 7.14 23.52 5.97
CA GLU A 122 8.48 23.92 6.42
C GLU A 122 8.54 24.19 7.93
N ASP A 123 7.41 24.55 8.54
CA ASP A 123 7.27 24.79 9.98
C ASP A 123 5.92 24.27 10.49
N LEU A 124 5.94 23.06 11.05
CA LEU A 124 4.74 22.38 11.53
C LEU A 124 4.06 23.16 12.69
N SER A 125 4.82 23.93 13.45
CA SER A 125 4.27 24.76 14.54
C SER A 125 3.37 25.88 14.06
N LYS A 126 3.50 26.33 12.81
CA LYS A 126 2.69 27.39 12.18
C LYS A 126 1.40 26.90 11.57
N VAL A 127 1.14 25.59 11.55
CA VAL A 127 -0.12 25.05 11.06
C VAL A 127 -1.27 25.51 11.95
N ARG A 128 -2.22 26.27 11.40
CA ARG A 128 -3.30 26.90 12.16
C ARG A 128 -4.40 25.92 12.60
N LYS A 129 -4.73 24.97 11.76
CA LYS A 129 -5.75 23.92 12.04
C LYS A 129 -5.02 22.60 12.20
N ARG A 130 -4.72 22.24 13.43
CA ARG A 130 -4.06 20.98 13.79
C ARG A 130 -5.08 20.00 14.34
N THR A 131 -4.86 18.74 14.05
CA THR A 131 -5.52 17.61 14.68
C THR A 131 -4.60 17.01 15.74
N LYS A 132 -5.06 16.00 16.44
CA LYS A 132 -4.22 15.24 17.38
C LYS A 132 -2.98 14.61 16.70
N ILE A 133 -3.02 14.45 15.37
CA ILE A 133 -1.91 13.88 14.61
C ILE A 133 -0.75 14.88 14.55
N GLU A 134 -1.02 16.10 14.12
CA GLU A 134 0.03 17.14 14.05
C GLU A 134 0.56 17.50 15.43
N ASP A 135 -0.29 17.51 16.45
CA ASP A 135 0.16 17.79 17.82
C ASP A 135 1.15 16.71 18.30
N ARG A 136 0.88 15.43 18.02
CA ARG A 136 1.82 14.33 18.33
C ARG A 136 3.14 14.45 17.55
N LEU A 137 3.08 14.77 16.26
CA LEU A 137 4.29 14.98 15.46
C LEU A 137 5.18 16.08 16.06
N ILE A 138 4.57 17.18 16.55
CA ILE A 138 5.28 18.25 17.23
C ILE A 138 5.88 17.76 18.56
N GLU A 139 5.14 16.99 19.35
CA GLU A 139 5.61 16.37 20.60
C GLU A 139 6.81 15.43 20.36
N GLN A 140 6.84 14.75 19.22
CA GLN A 140 7.95 13.91 18.76
C GLN A 140 9.15 14.71 18.22
N GLY A 141 9.07 16.02 18.22
CA GLY A 141 10.15 16.89 17.76
C GLY A 141 10.18 17.16 16.26
N VAL A 142 9.18 16.73 15.50
CA VAL A 142 9.07 17.01 14.06
C VAL A 142 8.79 18.50 13.87
N LYS A 143 9.62 19.18 13.08
CA LYS A 143 9.47 20.60 12.79
C LYS A 143 9.14 20.89 11.33
N SER A 144 9.64 20.09 10.40
CA SER A 144 9.25 20.17 8.99
C SER A 144 8.88 18.79 8.45
N ILE A 145 7.95 18.76 7.50
CA ILE A 145 7.40 17.51 6.96
C ILE A 145 7.03 17.68 5.50
N ILE A 146 7.28 16.62 4.71
CA ILE A 146 6.70 16.43 3.38
C ILE A 146 5.77 15.22 3.45
N VAL A 147 4.54 15.40 3.00
CA VAL A 147 3.55 14.33 2.82
C VAL A 147 3.30 14.19 1.34
N GLU A 148 3.70 13.07 0.77
CA GLU A 148 3.55 12.72 -0.64
C GLU A 148 2.55 11.57 -0.79
N PRO A 149 1.32 11.83 -1.26
CA PRO A 149 0.35 10.79 -1.55
C PRO A 149 0.80 9.98 -2.77
N LEU A 150 0.71 8.66 -2.65
CA LEU A 150 1.06 7.72 -3.69
C LEU A 150 -0.20 7.23 -4.39
N TYR A 151 -0.20 7.28 -5.73
CA TYR A 151 -1.37 6.93 -6.54
C TYR A 151 -1.08 5.78 -7.51
N ASP A 152 -2.10 4.95 -7.73
CA ASP A 152 -2.19 4.00 -8.84
C ASP A 152 -3.47 4.32 -9.63
N GLN A 153 -3.34 4.79 -10.88
CA GLN A 153 -4.48 5.18 -11.73
C GLN A 153 -5.48 6.11 -11.01
N ASP A 154 -4.99 7.20 -10.42
CA ASP A 154 -5.76 8.19 -9.67
C ASP A 154 -6.39 7.70 -8.34
N VAL A 155 -6.14 6.45 -7.96
CA VAL A 155 -6.56 5.90 -6.67
C VAL A 155 -5.41 6.02 -5.67
N PRO A 156 -5.61 6.64 -4.49
CA PRO A 156 -4.57 6.69 -3.47
C PRO A 156 -4.28 5.29 -2.92
N VAL A 157 -3.03 4.86 -3.06
CA VAL A 157 -2.55 3.55 -2.59
C VAL A 157 -1.64 3.65 -1.38
N GLY A 158 -1.18 4.85 -1.05
CA GLY A 158 -0.31 5.05 0.10
C GLY A 158 0.10 6.49 0.32
N ILE A 159 0.97 6.67 1.30
CA ILE A 159 1.58 7.94 1.65
C ILE A 159 3.06 7.68 1.92
N LEU A 160 3.92 8.43 1.25
CA LEU A 160 5.32 8.58 1.58
C LEU A 160 5.47 9.84 2.43
N GLU A 161 6.03 9.69 3.61
CA GLU A 161 6.20 10.76 4.56
C GLU A 161 7.68 10.95 4.90
N LEU A 162 8.15 12.20 4.84
CA LEU A 162 9.47 12.60 5.27
C LEU A 162 9.33 13.56 6.43
N ARG A 163 10.08 13.33 7.50
CA ARG A 163 10.09 14.15 8.73
C ARG A 163 11.48 14.66 9.00
N ALA A 164 11.60 15.89 9.47
CA ALA A 164 12.87 16.45 9.91
C ALA A 164 12.70 17.26 11.20
N VAL A 165 13.79 17.31 11.97
CA VAL A 165 13.82 17.93 13.32
C VAL A 165 14.10 19.43 13.31
N ASN A 166 14.42 20.01 12.14
CA ASN A 166 14.66 21.44 11.99
C ASN A 166 13.61 22.07 11.08
N VAL A 167 13.30 23.34 11.35
CA VAL A 167 12.42 24.15 10.50
C VAL A 167 13.11 24.43 9.17
N GLY A 168 12.41 24.19 8.06
CA GLY A 168 12.89 24.49 6.71
C GLY A 168 13.83 23.44 6.10
N ASP A 169 14.24 22.41 6.84
CA ASP A 169 15.02 21.31 6.29
C ASP A 169 14.27 20.66 5.12
N LEU A 170 12.98 20.37 5.33
CA LEU A 170 12.09 19.88 4.28
C LEU A 170 11.35 21.07 3.65
N ASN A 171 11.55 21.24 2.36
CA ASN A 171 11.03 22.37 1.59
C ASN A 171 10.61 21.93 0.17
N SER A 172 10.14 22.86 -0.64
CA SER A 172 9.66 22.57 -2.00
C SER A 172 10.76 22.05 -2.93
N MET A 173 12.04 22.39 -2.71
CA MET A 173 13.15 21.84 -3.49
C MET A 173 13.33 20.34 -3.23
N ASN A 174 13.20 19.92 -1.98
CA ASN A 174 13.24 18.50 -1.61
C ASN A 174 12.06 17.73 -2.22
N ALA A 175 10.86 18.32 -2.22
CA ALA A 175 9.70 17.71 -2.85
C ALA A 175 9.89 17.50 -4.36
N MET A 176 10.52 18.46 -5.05
CA MET A 176 10.85 18.32 -6.47
C MET A 176 11.81 17.17 -6.75
N LYS A 177 12.82 16.96 -5.90
CA LYS A 177 13.75 15.83 -6.02
C LYS A 177 13.08 14.47 -5.82
N LEU A 178 12.08 14.41 -4.93
CA LEU A 178 11.31 13.19 -4.71
C LEU A 178 10.46 12.78 -5.92
N TRP A 179 10.07 13.73 -6.76
CA TRP A 179 9.20 13.47 -7.92
C TRP A 179 9.71 12.33 -8.82
N GLU A 180 11.01 12.20 -8.99
CA GLU A 180 11.62 11.17 -9.83
C GLU A 180 11.37 9.74 -9.31
N VAL A 181 11.22 9.57 -7.99
CA VAL A 181 11.04 8.26 -7.34
C VAL A 181 9.63 7.98 -6.85
N VAL A 182 8.74 8.98 -6.82
CA VAL A 182 7.35 8.84 -6.33
C VAL A 182 6.58 7.73 -7.06
N SER A 183 6.68 7.67 -8.38
CA SER A 183 6.00 6.64 -9.18
C SER A 183 6.48 5.22 -8.85
N LEU A 184 7.74 5.07 -8.50
CA LEU A 184 8.33 3.79 -8.09
C LEU A 184 7.88 3.39 -6.69
N PHE A 185 7.82 4.34 -5.75
CA PHE A 185 7.19 4.10 -4.44
C PHE A 185 5.72 3.70 -4.60
N SER A 186 4.95 4.38 -5.46
CA SER A 186 3.57 4.03 -5.75
C SER A 186 3.45 2.58 -6.24
N SER A 187 4.30 2.19 -7.19
CA SER A 187 4.34 0.84 -7.74
C SER A 187 4.75 -0.21 -6.70
N ALA A 188 5.72 0.10 -5.84
CA ALA A 188 6.18 -0.79 -4.78
C ALA A 188 5.09 -0.99 -3.71
N VAL A 189 4.40 0.08 -3.31
CA VAL A 189 3.28 0.02 -2.36
C VAL A 189 2.11 -0.76 -2.95
N LYS A 190 1.73 -0.47 -4.20
CA LYS A 190 0.66 -1.20 -4.90
C LYS A 190 0.95 -2.70 -4.94
N ARG A 191 2.14 -3.09 -5.35
CA ARG A 191 2.58 -4.49 -5.38
C ARG A 191 2.47 -5.13 -3.99
N ARG A 192 2.85 -4.40 -2.92
CA ARG A 192 2.71 -4.89 -1.55
C ARG A 192 1.26 -5.11 -1.15
N ILE A 193 0.35 -4.21 -1.52
CA ILE A 193 -1.10 -4.34 -1.30
C ILE A 193 -1.64 -5.56 -2.02
N ASP A 194 -1.25 -5.77 -3.28
CA ASP A 194 -1.70 -6.90 -4.08
C ASP A 194 -1.19 -8.24 -3.52
N ASP A 195 0.09 -8.33 -3.14
CA ASP A 195 0.67 -9.51 -2.48
C ASP A 195 -0.07 -9.84 -1.17
N PHE A 196 -0.38 -8.81 -0.39
CA PHE A 196 -1.12 -8.97 0.85
C PHE A 196 -2.56 -9.46 0.60
N THR A 197 -3.25 -8.87 -0.36
CA THR A 197 -4.59 -9.27 -0.78
C THR A 197 -4.60 -10.73 -1.26
N ASN A 198 -3.62 -11.12 -2.07
CA ASN A 198 -3.46 -12.49 -2.53
C ASN A 198 -3.20 -13.47 -1.38
N SER A 199 -2.41 -13.07 -0.38
CA SER A 199 -2.16 -13.90 0.81
C SER A 199 -3.43 -14.12 1.61
N VAL A 200 -4.24 -13.07 1.81
CA VAL A 200 -5.55 -13.16 2.47
C VAL A 200 -6.48 -14.11 1.71
N GLN A 201 -6.57 -13.95 0.39
CA GLN A 201 -7.40 -14.82 -0.46
C GLN A 201 -6.94 -16.27 -0.42
N THR A 202 -5.64 -16.51 -0.35
CA THR A 202 -5.07 -17.85 -0.22
C THR A 202 -5.50 -18.50 1.10
N ILE A 203 -5.37 -17.78 2.23
CA ILE A 203 -5.82 -18.28 3.54
C ILE A 203 -7.33 -18.61 3.52
N ILE A 204 -8.13 -17.72 2.96
CA ILE A 204 -9.58 -17.96 2.85
C ILE A 204 -9.86 -19.23 2.05
N LYS A 205 -9.19 -19.43 0.92
CA LYS A 205 -9.36 -20.61 0.07
C LYS A 205 -8.87 -21.91 0.73
N GLU A 206 -7.80 -21.83 1.52
CA GLU A 206 -7.25 -23.00 2.22
C GLU A 206 -8.04 -23.38 3.47
N LYS A 207 -8.53 -22.38 4.21
CA LYS A 207 -9.19 -22.59 5.51
C LYS A 207 -10.71 -22.67 5.43
N CYS A 208 -11.30 -22.16 4.36
CA CYS A 208 -12.74 -22.06 4.22
C CYS A 208 -13.19 -22.73 2.93
N THR A 209 -14.31 -23.46 3.00
CA THR A 209 -14.98 -24.00 1.81
C THR A 209 -15.76 -22.87 1.09
N ALA A 210 -16.82 -23.13 0.38
CA ALA A 210 -17.57 -22.10 -0.34
C ALA A 210 -18.13 -21.03 0.61
N ILE A 211 -17.75 -19.76 0.38
CA ILE A 211 -18.20 -18.60 1.16
C ILE A 211 -19.13 -17.77 0.28
N HIS A 212 -20.28 -17.38 0.84
CA HIS A 212 -21.18 -16.46 0.16
C HIS A 212 -20.61 -15.04 0.16
N PRO A 213 -20.65 -14.28 -0.96
CA PRO A 213 -20.06 -12.94 -1.03
C PRO A 213 -20.54 -11.96 0.05
N SER A 214 -21.79 -12.07 0.49
CA SER A 214 -22.34 -11.19 1.53
C SER A 214 -21.69 -11.32 2.91
N ILE A 215 -20.98 -12.42 3.17
CA ILE A 215 -20.31 -12.69 4.44
C ILE A 215 -18.78 -12.79 4.30
N GLU A 216 -18.25 -12.64 3.09
CA GLU A 216 -16.82 -12.73 2.78
C GLU A 216 -15.99 -11.75 3.61
N TRP A 217 -16.55 -10.56 3.88
CA TRP A 217 -15.87 -9.53 4.69
C TRP A 217 -15.43 -10.05 6.07
N ARG A 218 -16.26 -10.87 6.74
CA ARG A 218 -15.93 -11.42 8.06
C ARG A 218 -14.80 -12.45 8.01
N PHE A 219 -14.76 -13.26 6.96
CA PHE A 219 -13.67 -14.21 6.71
C PHE A 219 -12.38 -13.48 6.36
N ARG A 220 -12.49 -12.41 5.61
CA ARG A 220 -11.38 -11.52 5.30
C ARG A 220 -10.78 -10.92 6.57
N ASP A 221 -11.60 -10.39 7.47
CA ASP A 221 -11.13 -9.85 8.76
C ASP A 221 -10.41 -10.91 9.60
N ALA A 222 -10.95 -12.10 9.71
CA ALA A 222 -10.34 -13.20 10.44
C ALA A 222 -9.00 -13.65 9.83
N ALA A 223 -8.91 -13.71 8.50
CA ALA A 223 -7.67 -14.04 7.79
C ALA A 223 -6.62 -12.95 7.97
N LEU A 224 -7.04 -11.70 7.98
CA LEU A 224 -6.19 -10.55 8.22
C LEU A 224 -5.61 -10.58 9.66
N ASN A 225 -6.45 -10.84 10.66
CA ASN A 225 -6.01 -10.98 12.06
C ASN A 225 -5.02 -12.14 12.23
N LEU A 226 -5.23 -13.25 11.54
CA LEU A 226 -4.28 -14.36 11.53
C LEU A 226 -2.91 -13.95 10.97
N LEU A 227 -2.89 -13.26 9.83
CA LEU A 227 -1.66 -12.77 9.21
C LEU A 227 -0.90 -11.79 10.12
N ASP A 228 -1.62 -10.88 10.77
CA ASP A 228 -1.01 -9.91 11.67
C ASP A 228 -0.39 -10.58 12.90
N ARG A 229 -1.07 -11.58 13.48
CA ARG A 229 -0.55 -12.37 14.58
C ARG A 229 0.68 -13.21 14.21
N GLN A 230 0.69 -13.79 13.02
CA GLN A 230 1.85 -14.52 12.50
C GLN A 230 3.06 -13.60 12.28
N ARG A 231 2.83 -12.36 11.83
CA ARG A 231 3.89 -11.35 11.63
C ARG A 231 4.45 -10.81 12.95
N SER A 232 3.62 -10.69 13.98
CA SER A 232 4.08 -10.32 15.32
C SER A 232 4.83 -11.44 16.04
N GLY A 233 5.10 -12.57 15.35
CA GLY A 233 5.89 -13.67 15.90
C GLY A 233 5.08 -14.69 16.70
N GLU A 234 3.75 -14.61 16.69
CA GLU A 234 2.90 -15.63 17.30
C GLU A 234 2.86 -16.90 16.45
N THR A 235 3.04 -18.06 17.05
CA THR A 235 2.92 -19.37 16.38
C THR A 235 1.46 -19.82 16.26
N VAL A 236 0.62 -18.97 15.64
CA VAL A 236 -0.80 -19.26 15.45
C VAL A 236 -1.03 -19.77 14.04
N THR A 237 -1.65 -20.94 13.92
CA THR A 237 -1.96 -21.59 12.64
C THR A 237 -3.45 -21.60 12.30
N GLU A 238 -4.30 -21.28 13.26
CA GLU A 238 -5.75 -21.31 13.07
C GLU A 238 -6.35 -19.92 13.10
N MET A 239 -7.34 -19.70 12.23
CA MET A 239 -8.14 -18.50 12.24
C MET A 239 -9.02 -18.45 13.51
N GLU A 240 -9.36 -17.24 13.95
CA GLU A 240 -10.37 -17.04 14.99
C GLU A 240 -11.72 -17.65 14.57
N GLU A 241 -12.52 -18.03 15.54
CA GLU A 241 -13.86 -18.53 15.29
C GLU A 241 -14.74 -17.44 14.67
N ILE A 242 -15.40 -17.78 13.55
CA ILE A 242 -16.25 -16.84 12.82
C ILE A 242 -17.67 -16.96 13.36
N VAL A 243 -18.04 -15.98 14.19
CA VAL A 243 -19.35 -15.90 14.82
C VAL A 243 -20.09 -14.64 14.32
N PHE A 244 -21.34 -14.84 13.91
CA PHE A 244 -22.24 -13.74 13.61
C PHE A 244 -23.18 -13.54 14.81
N ARG A 245 -23.17 -12.31 15.37
CA ARG A 245 -24.13 -11.94 16.41
C ARG A 245 -25.52 -11.96 15.79
N GLU A 246 -26.51 -12.47 16.52
CA GLU A 246 -27.91 -12.57 16.08
C GLU A 246 -28.18 -13.57 14.94
N VAL A 247 -27.19 -14.35 14.51
CA VAL A 247 -27.36 -15.45 13.58
C VAL A 247 -27.07 -16.75 14.30
N TYR A 248 -28.08 -17.59 14.41
CA TYR A 248 -27.93 -18.93 14.98
C TYR A 248 -27.59 -19.92 13.84
N PRO A 249 -26.37 -20.43 13.78
CA PRO A 249 -25.99 -21.36 12.72
C PRO A 249 -26.72 -22.68 12.90
N LEU A 250 -27.49 -23.05 11.89
CA LEU A 250 -28.11 -24.37 11.79
C LEU A 250 -27.16 -25.39 11.11
N TYR A 251 -25.84 -25.14 11.10
CA TYR A 251 -24.95 -26.04 10.42
C TYR A 251 -24.65 -27.29 11.21
N GLY A 252 -24.71 -28.38 10.51
CA GLY A 252 -24.08 -29.65 10.87
C GLY A 252 -24.79 -30.50 11.92
N GLN A 253 -25.84 -29.97 12.58
CA GLN A 253 -26.62 -30.78 13.51
C GLN A 253 -28.05 -31.08 13.08
N SER A 254 -28.56 -30.44 12.05
CA SER A 254 -29.84 -30.73 11.45
C SER A 254 -29.76 -30.82 9.94
N ASP A 255 -29.63 -32.00 9.38
CA ASP A 255 -29.93 -32.24 7.99
C ASP A 255 -31.45 -32.21 7.84
N ILE A 256 -31.97 -31.21 7.09
CA ILE A 256 -33.41 -31.14 6.81
C ILE A 256 -33.69 -32.26 5.81
N ARG A 257 -34.20 -33.40 6.33
CA ARG A 257 -34.47 -34.58 5.58
C ARG A 257 -35.39 -34.26 4.36
N GLY A 258 -34.88 -34.48 3.17
CA GLY A 258 -35.59 -34.18 1.94
C GLY A 258 -35.49 -32.76 1.41
N SER A 259 -34.63 -31.89 1.97
CA SER A 259 -34.44 -30.51 1.50
C SER A 259 -34.02 -30.44 0.03
N SER A 260 -33.11 -31.31 -0.41
CA SER A 260 -32.66 -31.37 -1.80
C SER A 260 -33.78 -31.86 -2.74
N ALA A 261 -34.63 -32.79 -2.29
CA ALA A 261 -35.79 -33.24 -3.05
C ALA A 261 -36.86 -32.15 -3.18
N ALA A 262 -37.09 -31.39 -2.09
CA ALA A 262 -38.01 -30.25 -2.09
C ALA A 262 -37.50 -29.10 -2.99
N GLN A 263 -36.23 -28.82 -2.96
CA GLN A 263 -35.58 -27.81 -3.82
C GLN A 263 -35.65 -28.22 -5.30
N ASN A 264 -35.33 -29.47 -5.63
CA ASN A 264 -35.43 -29.99 -6.99
C ASN A 264 -36.86 -29.94 -7.52
N LYS A 265 -37.83 -30.24 -6.66
CA LYS A 265 -39.24 -30.16 -7.03
C LYS A 265 -39.70 -28.73 -7.28
N ALA A 266 -39.26 -27.78 -6.46
CA ALA A 266 -39.53 -26.35 -6.65
C ALA A 266 -38.98 -25.86 -7.98
N VAL A 267 -37.68 -26.15 -8.27
CA VAL A 267 -37.02 -25.78 -9.53
C VAL A 267 -37.75 -26.43 -10.74
N GLN A 268 -38.14 -27.66 -10.64
CA GLN A 268 -38.92 -28.30 -11.70
C GLN A 268 -40.25 -27.61 -11.94
N THR A 269 -40.99 -27.26 -10.87
CA THR A 269 -42.26 -26.54 -10.99
C THR A 269 -42.06 -25.20 -11.67
N ASP A 270 -41.07 -24.39 -11.22
CA ASP A 270 -40.75 -23.09 -11.82
C ASP A 270 -40.40 -23.21 -13.31
N LEU A 271 -39.63 -24.25 -13.70
CA LEU A 271 -39.31 -24.48 -15.09
C LEU A 271 -40.54 -24.88 -15.94
N TYR A 272 -41.43 -25.68 -15.40
CA TYR A 272 -42.67 -26.03 -16.09
C TYR A 272 -43.56 -24.82 -16.30
N ASP A 273 -43.69 -23.96 -15.29
CA ASP A 273 -44.48 -22.74 -15.36
C ASP A 273 -43.90 -21.75 -16.39
N GLN A 274 -42.57 -21.55 -16.40
CA GLN A 274 -41.87 -20.71 -17.38
C GLN A 274 -42.03 -21.27 -18.82
N LEU A 275 -41.89 -22.58 -19.02
CA LEU A 275 -42.06 -23.19 -20.33
C LEU A 275 -43.51 -23.12 -20.81
N SER A 276 -44.47 -23.27 -19.90
CA SER A 276 -45.90 -23.15 -20.22
C SER A 276 -46.26 -21.73 -20.67
N LEU A 277 -45.77 -20.72 -19.92
CA LEU A 277 -45.91 -19.30 -20.26
C LEU A 277 -45.28 -18.98 -21.61
N THR A 278 -44.06 -19.46 -21.83
CA THR A 278 -43.34 -19.29 -23.11
C THR A 278 -44.12 -19.89 -24.28
N LYS A 279 -44.66 -21.10 -24.09
CA LYS A 279 -45.50 -21.76 -25.10
C LYS A 279 -46.75 -20.96 -25.42
N GLU A 280 -47.42 -20.41 -24.40
CA GLU A 280 -48.60 -19.59 -24.56
C GLU A 280 -48.28 -18.31 -25.36
N ILE A 281 -47.19 -17.59 -24.99
CA ILE A 281 -46.72 -16.39 -25.70
C ILE A 281 -46.40 -16.69 -27.16
N VAL A 282 -45.67 -17.79 -27.44
CA VAL A 282 -45.33 -18.19 -28.80
C VAL A 282 -46.56 -18.54 -29.61
N THR A 283 -47.55 -19.24 -29.01
CA THR A 283 -48.82 -19.56 -29.66
C THR A 283 -49.60 -18.29 -30.02
N LEU A 284 -49.75 -17.36 -29.07
CA LEU A 284 -50.39 -16.07 -29.29
C LEU A 284 -49.69 -15.24 -30.38
N ALA A 285 -48.35 -15.24 -30.38
CA ALA A 285 -47.56 -14.54 -31.41
C ALA A 285 -47.75 -15.18 -32.81
N TYR A 286 -47.88 -16.48 -32.86
CA TYR A 286 -48.16 -17.20 -34.13
C TYR A 286 -49.55 -16.91 -34.68
N ASP A 287 -50.55 -16.87 -33.79
CA ASP A 287 -51.94 -16.58 -34.15
C ASP A 287 -52.17 -15.12 -34.57
N LEU A 288 -51.33 -14.18 -34.09
CA LEU A 288 -51.34 -12.78 -34.44
C LEU A 288 -50.59 -12.40 -35.71
N LYS A 289 -49.94 -13.37 -36.37
CA LYS A 289 -49.18 -13.14 -37.59
C LYS A 289 -50.19 -13.05 -38.78
N PRO A 290 -50.45 -11.90 -39.39
CA PRO A 290 -51.32 -11.81 -40.57
C PRO A 290 -50.62 -12.55 -41.73
N MET A 291 -51.40 -13.38 -42.45
CA MET A 291 -51.00 -13.96 -43.70
C MET A 291 -50.76 -12.87 -44.76
#